data_8e70d6c95b476d7922f6aa1490b66154
#
_entry.id   8e70d6c95b476d7922f6aa1490b66154
#
_cell.length_a   1.000
_cell.length_b   1.000
_cell.length_c   1.000
_cell.angle_alpha   90.00
_cell.angle_beta   90.00
_cell.angle_gamma   90.00
#
_symmetry.space_group_name_H-M   'P 1'
#
loop_
_entity.id
_entity.type
_entity.pdbx_description
1 polymer ?
#
loop_
_entity_poly.entity_id
_entity_poly.type
_entity_poly.pdbx_seq_one_letter_code
_entity_poly.pdbx_strand_id
1 'polypeptide(L)'
;MTATHPAHDVQRLCRLAGLSRATYYRHMAVGADDGFDHDLQDAIQHICLKPRYYGYRRVTATLRRQGHGVNAKKVLRLMREDNLLAQRRKPFLVPPPGRPERFVVVPNLVRGLVPSGPDQIWVADITYVHLARAFAYLAVILDAFSRKAVGWALEHGLDASLAMAALDQALDARRPPKGSLIHHSDRGVQYASLVYRQRLADHDVTVSMSRPGNPFDNAKAESFMKTLKTEELNARSFKTIGDARIRIDDFIANIYNTERLHSALGYRSPLEFETAFAQSNNT
;
A
#
# COMPACT_ATOMS: atom_id res chain seq x y z
N MET A 1 -8.61 -24.49 51.66
CA MET A 1 -8.95 -23.40 52.62
C MET A 1 -9.03 -22.12 51.79
N THR A 2 -10.24 -21.72 51.39
CA THR A 2 -10.55 -20.50 50.64
C THR A 2 -10.58 -19.34 51.62
N ALA A 3 -9.57 -18.47 51.58
CA ALA A 3 -9.55 -17.23 52.34
C ALA A 3 -10.51 -16.22 51.69
N THR A 4 -11.70 -16.11 52.23
CA THR A 4 -12.65 -15.03 51.96
C THR A 4 -12.14 -13.74 52.59
N HIS A 5 -11.57 -12.84 51.79
CA HIS A 5 -11.25 -11.50 52.25
C HIS A 5 -12.56 -10.67 52.32
N PRO A 6 -12.89 -10.06 53.46
CA PRO A 6 -14.12 -9.30 53.60
C PRO A 6 -14.07 -7.99 52.79
N ALA A 7 -15.20 -7.61 52.21
CA ALA A 7 -15.35 -6.43 51.34
C ALA A 7 -14.88 -5.08 51.94
N HIS A 8 -14.70 -5.03 53.26
CA HIS A 8 -14.16 -3.87 53.98
C HIS A 8 -12.68 -3.61 53.75
N ASP A 9 -11.91 -4.61 53.34
CA ASP A 9 -10.46 -4.50 53.10
C ASP A 9 -10.12 -3.87 51.77
N VAL A 10 -10.93 -4.12 50.72
CA VAL A 10 -10.73 -3.58 49.37
C VAL A 10 -10.84 -2.05 49.35
N GLN A 11 -11.77 -1.48 50.12
CA GLN A 11 -11.93 -0.02 50.20
C GLN A 11 -10.73 0.65 50.85
N ARG A 12 -10.18 0.04 51.86
CA ARG A 12 -8.98 0.52 52.59
C ARG A 12 -7.74 0.40 51.71
N LEU A 13 -7.56 -0.75 51.02
CA LEU A 13 -6.47 -0.99 50.09
C LEU A 13 -6.50 -0.03 48.91
N CYS A 14 -7.66 0.23 48.30
CA CYS A 14 -7.82 1.21 47.23
C CYS A 14 -7.44 2.62 47.70
N ARG A 15 -7.83 3.00 48.92
CA ARG A 15 -7.50 4.32 49.47
C ARG A 15 -6.00 4.48 49.70
N LEU A 16 -5.34 3.43 50.26
CA LEU A 16 -3.88 3.41 50.49
C LEU A 16 -3.09 3.42 49.16
N ALA A 17 -3.59 2.75 48.12
CA ALA A 17 -2.97 2.68 46.80
C ALA A 17 -3.31 3.91 45.90
N GLY A 18 -4.14 4.84 46.31
CA GLY A 18 -4.58 5.98 45.50
C GLY A 18 -5.46 5.57 44.31
N LEU A 19 -6.11 4.38 44.37
CA LEU A 19 -6.90 3.83 43.29
C LEU A 19 -8.41 3.95 43.55
N SER A 20 -9.22 4.15 42.54
CA SER A 20 -10.67 4.03 42.67
C SER A 20 -11.08 2.54 42.79
N ARG A 21 -12.17 2.24 43.55
CA ARG A 21 -12.73 0.88 43.60
C ARG A 21 -13.08 0.35 42.20
N ALA A 22 -13.58 1.20 41.32
CA ALA A 22 -13.88 0.83 39.94
C ALA A 22 -12.61 0.41 39.16
N THR A 23 -11.49 1.08 39.40
CA THR A 23 -10.19 0.70 38.83
C THR A 23 -9.71 -0.64 39.35
N TYR A 24 -9.83 -0.87 40.66
CA TYR A 24 -9.48 -2.16 41.29
C TYR A 24 -10.28 -3.33 40.72
N TYR A 25 -11.62 -3.23 40.70
CA TYR A 25 -12.47 -4.30 40.17
C TYR A 25 -12.30 -4.50 38.67
N ARG A 26 -11.99 -3.45 37.94
CA ARG A 26 -11.68 -3.55 36.51
C ARG A 26 -10.39 -4.34 36.24
N HIS A 27 -9.38 -4.17 37.08
CA HIS A 27 -8.16 -4.97 37.03
C HIS A 27 -8.36 -6.42 37.48
N MET A 28 -9.19 -6.64 38.50
CA MET A 28 -9.51 -8.00 38.95
C MET A 28 -10.38 -8.76 37.95
N ALA A 29 -11.26 -8.08 37.22
CA ALA A 29 -12.06 -8.69 36.14
C ALA A 29 -11.24 -9.03 34.90
N VAL A 30 -10.06 -8.46 34.71
CA VAL A 30 -9.16 -8.73 33.56
C VAL A 30 -8.50 -10.14 33.69
N GLY A 31 -8.48 -10.76 34.89
CA GLY A 31 -7.88 -12.09 35.08
C GLY A 31 -8.75 -13.29 34.64
N ALA A 32 -9.94 -13.07 34.06
CA ALA A 32 -10.86 -14.16 33.72
C ALA A 32 -10.93 -14.45 32.18
N ASP A 33 -10.08 -13.80 31.35
CA ASP A 33 -10.18 -13.87 29.88
C ASP A 33 -8.90 -14.41 29.18
N ASP A 34 -8.07 -15.19 29.90
CA ASP A 34 -6.77 -15.62 29.36
C ASP A 34 -6.87 -16.58 28.18
N GLY A 35 -7.92 -17.37 28.02
CA GLY A 35 -8.07 -18.31 26.92
C GLY A 35 -8.35 -17.61 25.57
N PHE A 36 -9.21 -16.58 25.58
CA PHE A 36 -9.56 -15.83 24.36
C PHE A 36 -8.42 -14.95 23.85
N ASP A 37 -7.53 -14.48 24.72
CA ASP A 37 -6.38 -13.66 24.34
C ASP A 37 -5.29 -14.52 23.66
N HIS A 38 -5.09 -15.76 24.03
CA HIS A 38 -4.13 -16.68 23.39
C HIS A 38 -4.53 -16.99 21.93
N ASP A 39 -5.77 -17.37 21.67
CA ASP A 39 -6.26 -17.63 20.31
C ASP A 39 -6.14 -16.38 19.44
N LEU A 40 -6.41 -15.21 20.01
CA LEU A 40 -6.27 -13.94 19.32
C LEU A 40 -4.80 -13.57 19.05
N GLN A 41 -3.89 -13.84 20.00
CA GLN A 41 -2.45 -13.66 19.83
C GLN A 41 -1.92 -14.54 18.71
N ASP A 42 -2.27 -15.82 18.69
CA ASP A 42 -1.90 -16.76 17.64
C ASP A 42 -2.39 -16.28 16.26
N ALA A 43 -3.63 -15.83 16.17
CA ALA A 43 -4.18 -15.26 14.92
C ALA A 43 -3.41 -14.00 14.50
N ILE A 44 -3.05 -13.11 15.43
CA ILE A 44 -2.22 -11.92 15.15
C ILE A 44 -0.84 -12.33 14.65
N GLN A 45 -0.18 -13.27 15.34
CA GLN A 45 1.13 -13.77 14.95
C GLN A 45 1.10 -14.39 13.56
N HIS A 46 0.09 -15.20 13.25
CA HIS A 46 -0.10 -15.81 11.93
C HIS A 46 -0.25 -14.78 10.80
N ILE A 47 -0.99 -13.69 11.05
CA ILE A 47 -1.11 -12.57 10.10
C ILE A 47 0.23 -11.85 9.92
N CYS A 48 0.98 -11.65 11.00
CA CYS A 48 2.26 -10.93 10.98
C CYS A 48 3.42 -11.76 10.41
N LEU A 49 3.35 -13.10 10.45
CA LEU A 49 4.35 -14.01 9.86
C LEU A 49 4.37 -13.98 8.32
N LYS A 50 3.26 -13.64 7.67
CA LYS A 50 3.28 -13.38 6.23
C LYS A 50 4.15 -12.13 5.98
N PRO A 51 4.94 -12.06 4.87
CA PRO A 51 5.83 -10.93 4.59
C PRO A 51 5.07 -9.65 4.22
N ARG A 52 4.17 -9.24 5.10
CA ARG A 52 3.32 -8.06 4.98
C ARG A 52 3.57 -7.18 6.19
N TYR A 53 4.12 -6.01 5.95
CA TYR A 53 4.36 -5.02 7.00
C TYR A 53 3.04 -4.34 7.43
N TYR A 54 2.09 -5.16 7.92
CA TYR A 54 0.82 -4.67 8.41
C TYR A 54 0.97 -4.03 9.77
N GLY A 55 0.59 -2.75 9.87
CA GLY A 55 0.35 -2.13 11.18
C GLY A 55 -0.99 -2.60 11.78
N TYR A 56 -1.17 -2.36 13.08
CA TYR A 56 -2.32 -2.83 13.85
C TYR A 56 -3.70 -2.60 13.20
N ARG A 57 -3.88 -1.52 12.44
CA ARG A 57 -5.16 -1.22 11.77
C ARG A 57 -5.50 -2.25 10.69
N ARG A 58 -4.51 -2.67 9.88
CA ARG A 58 -4.71 -3.72 8.88
C ARG A 58 -4.85 -5.09 9.52
N VAL A 59 -4.06 -5.38 10.55
CA VAL A 59 -4.20 -6.62 11.34
C VAL A 59 -5.62 -6.70 11.91
N THR A 60 -6.14 -5.61 12.51
CA THR A 60 -7.52 -5.55 13.00
C THR A 60 -8.54 -5.80 11.88
N ALA A 61 -8.34 -5.19 10.71
CA ALA A 61 -9.24 -5.39 9.57
C ALA A 61 -9.23 -6.85 9.08
N THR A 62 -8.05 -7.48 9.02
CA THR A 62 -7.91 -8.90 8.66
C THR A 62 -8.61 -9.80 9.67
N LEU A 63 -8.39 -9.58 10.97
CA LEU A 63 -9.04 -10.34 12.05
C LEU A 63 -10.57 -10.25 11.97
N ARG A 64 -11.10 -9.05 11.74
CA ARG A 64 -12.56 -8.85 11.59
C ARG A 64 -13.12 -9.59 10.39
N ARG A 65 -12.39 -9.64 9.28
CA ARG A 65 -12.77 -10.43 8.09
C ARG A 65 -12.73 -11.94 8.36
N GLN A 66 -11.90 -12.38 9.31
CA GLN A 66 -11.83 -13.77 9.79
C GLN A 66 -12.90 -14.08 10.85
N GLY A 67 -13.78 -13.13 11.19
CA GLY A 67 -14.87 -13.30 12.16
C GLY A 67 -14.54 -12.92 13.60
N HIS A 68 -13.32 -12.43 13.88
CA HIS A 68 -12.97 -11.99 15.23
C HIS A 68 -13.57 -10.62 15.57
N GLY A 69 -14.43 -10.55 16.57
CA GLY A 69 -15.02 -9.30 17.09
C GLY A 69 -14.04 -8.49 17.95
N VAL A 70 -12.98 -7.93 17.35
CA VAL A 70 -11.88 -7.29 18.09
C VAL A 70 -11.85 -5.79 17.97
N ASN A 71 -11.39 -5.11 19.03
CA ASN A 71 -11.12 -3.68 19.06
C ASN A 71 -9.66 -3.42 18.63
N ALA A 72 -9.45 -2.38 17.83
CA ALA A 72 -8.12 -1.99 17.34
C ALA A 72 -7.14 -1.63 18.48
N LYS A 73 -7.62 -1.13 19.63
CA LYS A 73 -6.79 -0.85 20.81
C LYS A 73 -6.27 -2.15 21.42
N LYS A 74 -7.10 -3.21 21.48
CA LYS A 74 -6.71 -4.54 21.99
C LYS A 74 -5.64 -5.16 21.07
N VAL A 75 -5.86 -5.12 19.75
CA VAL A 75 -4.87 -5.60 18.77
C VAL A 75 -3.55 -4.85 18.89
N LEU A 76 -3.57 -3.52 19.04
CA LEU A 76 -2.35 -2.74 19.23
C LEU A 76 -1.60 -3.12 20.50
N ARG A 77 -2.31 -3.39 21.62
CA ARG A 77 -1.73 -3.83 22.87
C ARG A 77 -1.03 -5.18 22.69
N LEU A 78 -1.72 -6.18 22.16
CA LEU A 78 -1.15 -7.52 21.93
C LEU A 78 0.05 -7.48 20.98
N MET A 79 -0.03 -6.72 19.86
CA MET A 79 1.11 -6.54 18.96
C MET A 79 2.32 -5.87 19.62
N ARG A 80 2.13 -5.03 20.64
CA ARG A 80 3.24 -4.44 21.41
C ARG A 80 3.86 -5.45 22.37
N GLU A 81 3.02 -6.21 23.06
CA GLU A 81 3.44 -7.26 24.00
C GLU A 81 4.29 -8.30 23.29
N ASP A 82 3.92 -8.69 22.06
CA ASP A 82 4.61 -9.68 21.25
C ASP A 82 5.71 -9.11 20.33
N ASN A 83 6.06 -7.82 20.46
CA ASN A 83 7.03 -7.14 19.58
C ASN A 83 6.74 -7.25 18.07
N LEU A 84 5.46 -7.34 17.68
CA LEU A 84 5.00 -7.49 16.30
C LEU A 84 4.69 -6.15 15.59
N LEU A 85 5.08 -5.02 16.16
CA LEU A 85 4.86 -3.73 15.54
C LEU A 85 5.69 -3.60 14.25
N ALA A 86 5.03 -3.11 13.19
CA ALA A 86 5.70 -2.87 11.91
C ALA A 86 6.91 -1.92 12.07
N GLN A 87 8.09 -2.39 11.70
CA GLN A 87 9.33 -1.61 11.77
C GLN A 87 9.37 -0.55 10.68
N ARG A 88 9.67 0.69 11.05
CA ARG A 88 9.95 1.76 10.09
C ARG A 88 11.41 1.66 9.64
N ARG A 89 11.64 1.26 8.39
CA ARG A 89 12.97 1.35 7.78
C ARG A 89 13.20 2.77 7.27
N LYS A 90 14.42 3.28 7.42
CA LYS A 90 14.80 4.59 6.84
C LYS A 90 14.84 4.43 5.31
N PRO A 91 14.27 5.37 4.54
CA PRO A 91 14.37 5.33 3.09
C PRO A 91 15.83 5.60 2.67
N PHE A 92 16.32 4.85 1.69
CA PHE A 92 17.56 5.17 1.01
C PHE A 92 17.25 6.26 -0.03
N LEU A 93 17.96 7.38 0.05
CA LEU A 93 17.80 8.51 -0.85
C LEU A 93 18.84 8.42 -1.97
N VAL A 94 18.39 8.33 -3.22
CA VAL A 94 19.24 8.51 -4.41
C VAL A 94 19.00 9.92 -4.93
N PRO A 95 20.06 10.66 -5.30
CA PRO A 95 19.90 11.97 -5.93
C PRO A 95 19.06 11.84 -7.21
N PRO A 96 18.15 12.78 -7.50
CA PRO A 96 17.39 12.76 -8.73
C PRO A 96 18.33 12.96 -9.93
N PRO A 97 18.06 12.29 -11.07
CA PRO A 97 18.80 12.54 -12.30
C PRO A 97 18.63 14.01 -12.73
N GLY A 98 19.67 14.58 -13.38
CA GLY A 98 19.66 15.94 -13.84
C GLY A 98 18.48 16.27 -14.75
N ARG A 99 18.02 17.53 -14.72
CA ARG A 99 16.91 18.00 -15.56
C ARG A 99 17.39 18.19 -16.99
N PRO A 100 16.68 17.68 -17.99
CA PRO A 100 16.96 18.03 -19.39
C PRO A 100 16.48 19.45 -19.71
N GLU A 101 17.20 20.11 -20.62
CA GLU A 101 17.04 21.54 -20.95
C GLU A 101 15.76 21.91 -21.73
N ARG A 102 15.03 20.97 -22.31
CA ARG A 102 13.80 21.23 -23.07
C ARG A 102 12.67 20.30 -22.66
N PHE A 103 11.67 20.86 -21.98
CA PHE A 103 10.42 20.17 -21.64
C PHE A 103 9.22 20.75 -22.39
N VAL A 104 8.39 19.87 -22.95
CA VAL A 104 7.02 20.25 -23.27
C VAL A 104 6.22 20.27 -21.97
N VAL A 105 5.78 21.45 -21.57
CA VAL A 105 4.97 21.62 -20.35
C VAL A 105 3.54 21.18 -20.65
N VAL A 106 3.13 20.07 -20.02
CA VAL A 106 1.74 19.63 -20.06
C VAL A 106 1.07 20.03 -18.75
N PRO A 107 -0.15 20.61 -18.79
CA PRO A 107 -0.86 21.03 -17.58
C PRO A 107 -1.25 19.83 -16.70
N ASN A 108 -1.39 20.08 -15.39
CA ASN A 108 -1.96 19.10 -14.48
C ASN A 108 -3.49 19.09 -14.61
N LEU A 109 -4.02 18.10 -15.29
CA LEU A 109 -5.45 17.95 -15.56
C LEU A 109 -6.17 17.16 -14.46
N VAL A 110 -5.44 16.47 -13.58
CA VAL A 110 -6.05 15.60 -12.55
C VAL A 110 -6.22 16.29 -11.20
N ARG A 111 -5.80 17.54 -11.07
CA ARG A 111 -5.91 18.28 -9.82
C ARG A 111 -7.38 18.48 -9.43
N GLY A 112 -7.75 17.94 -8.26
CA GLY A 112 -9.11 18.02 -7.75
C GLY A 112 -10.09 17.03 -8.40
N LEU A 113 -9.64 16.24 -9.39
CA LEU A 113 -10.48 15.18 -9.96
C LEU A 113 -10.48 13.95 -9.05
N VAL A 114 -11.68 13.44 -8.81
CA VAL A 114 -11.89 12.16 -8.13
C VAL A 114 -12.51 11.22 -9.16
N PRO A 115 -11.79 10.16 -9.59
CA PRO A 115 -12.35 9.22 -10.55
C PRO A 115 -13.56 8.51 -9.94
N SER A 116 -14.62 8.36 -10.71
CA SER A 116 -15.87 7.69 -10.34
C SER A 116 -15.90 6.19 -10.72
N GLY A 117 -14.93 5.75 -11.54
CA GLY A 117 -14.78 4.38 -11.98
C GLY A 117 -13.34 4.05 -12.40
N PRO A 118 -13.07 2.78 -12.69
CA PRO A 118 -11.76 2.36 -13.20
C PRO A 118 -11.49 2.95 -14.59
N ASP A 119 -10.19 3.01 -14.94
CA ASP A 119 -9.69 3.41 -16.26
C ASP A 119 -10.05 4.83 -16.71
N GLN A 120 -10.34 5.72 -15.75
CA GLN A 120 -10.51 7.16 -16.00
C GLN A 120 -9.21 7.95 -15.81
N ILE A 121 -8.41 7.58 -14.84
CA ILE A 121 -7.13 8.23 -14.54
C ILE A 121 -6.12 7.14 -14.21
N TRP A 122 -5.06 7.05 -14.99
CA TRP A 122 -3.88 6.27 -14.63
C TRP A 122 -2.77 7.18 -14.14
N VAL A 123 -2.06 6.74 -13.12
CA VAL A 123 -0.90 7.45 -12.57
C VAL A 123 0.34 6.59 -12.73
N ALA A 124 1.41 7.18 -13.25
CA ALA A 124 2.66 6.50 -13.54
C ALA A 124 3.83 7.08 -12.72
N ASP A 125 4.76 6.22 -12.37
CA ASP A 125 6.00 6.60 -11.70
C ASP A 125 7.11 5.57 -11.98
N ILE A 126 8.37 6.00 -11.85
CA ILE A 126 9.54 5.16 -12.03
C ILE A 126 10.36 5.17 -10.74
N THR A 127 10.85 3.99 -10.36
CA THR A 127 11.76 3.86 -9.23
C THR A 127 12.94 2.96 -9.60
N TYR A 128 14.03 3.06 -8.84
CA TYR A 128 15.17 2.15 -8.97
C TYR A 128 15.02 0.95 -8.04
N VAL A 129 15.57 -0.17 -8.48
CA VAL A 129 15.66 -1.44 -7.76
C VAL A 129 17.13 -1.78 -7.58
N HIS A 130 17.56 -2.00 -6.35
CA HIS A 130 18.94 -2.40 -6.05
C HIS A 130 19.17 -3.87 -6.41
N LEU A 131 20.16 -4.13 -7.23
CA LEU A 131 20.73 -5.45 -7.47
C LEU A 131 22.09 -5.53 -6.76
N ALA A 132 22.60 -6.74 -6.60
CA ALA A 132 23.86 -6.97 -5.88
C ALA A 132 25.07 -6.19 -6.44
N ARG A 133 25.09 -5.90 -7.75
CA ARG A 133 26.20 -5.22 -8.44
C ARG A 133 25.76 -4.07 -9.36
N ALA A 134 24.47 -3.77 -9.41
CA ALA A 134 23.92 -2.79 -10.35
C ALA A 134 22.59 -2.23 -9.84
N PHE A 135 22.00 -1.34 -10.63
CA PHE A 135 20.62 -0.90 -10.49
C PHE A 135 19.79 -1.42 -11.66
N ALA A 136 18.52 -1.62 -11.41
CA ALA A 136 17.49 -1.72 -12.41
C ALA A 136 16.44 -0.64 -12.14
N TYR A 137 15.63 -0.33 -13.13
CA TYR A 137 14.57 0.67 -13.04
C TYR A 137 13.23 0.00 -13.27
N LEU A 138 12.28 0.34 -12.42
CA LEU A 138 10.91 -0.19 -12.46
C LEU A 138 9.95 0.95 -12.77
N ALA A 139 9.26 0.86 -13.90
CA ALA A 139 8.12 1.69 -14.22
C ALA A 139 6.83 0.98 -13.80
N VAL A 140 5.88 1.72 -13.21
CA VAL A 140 4.58 1.18 -12.81
C VAL A 140 3.48 2.17 -13.17
N ILE A 141 2.36 1.61 -13.62
CA ILE A 141 1.13 2.35 -13.90
C ILE A 141 0.03 1.82 -12.99
N LEU A 142 -0.64 2.73 -12.29
CA LEU A 142 -1.73 2.42 -11.38
C LEU A 142 -3.03 3.05 -11.86
N ASP A 143 -4.11 2.34 -11.74
CA ASP A 143 -5.44 2.93 -11.79
C ASP A 143 -5.69 3.80 -10.55
N ALA A 144 -6.06 5.05 -10.75
CA ALA A 144 -6.21 5.99 -9.65
C ALA A 144 -7.49 5.78 -8.82
N PHE A 145 -8.50 5.09 -9.37
CA PHE A 145 -9.74 4.74 -8.69
C PHE A 145 -9.52 3.56 -7.74
N SER A 146 -9.05 2.45 -8.29
CA SER A 146 -8.90 1.18 -7.56
C SER A 146 -7.53 1.01 -6.89
N ARG A 147 -6.54 1.84 -7.24
CA ARG A 147 -5.13 1.68 -6.86
C ARG A 147 -4.47 0.42 -7.40
N LYS A 148 -5.11 -0.29 -8.33
CA LYS A 148 -4.60 -1.49 -8.97
C LYS A 148 -3.38 -1.14 -9.83
N ALA A 149 -2.31 -1.90 -9.71
CA ALA A 149 -1.21 -1.84 -10.65
C ALA A 149 -1.65 -2.54 -11.93
N VAL A 150 -1.78 -1.78 -13.01
CA VAL A 150 -2.34 -2.22 -14.30
C VAL A 150 -1.27 -2.49 -15.34
N GLY A 151 -0.07 -1.94 -15.16
CA GLY A 151 1.09 -2.21 -16.00
C GLY A 151 2.39 -1.92 -15.27
N TRP A 152 3.44 -2.68 -15.59
CA TRP A 152 4.77 -2.48 -15.05
C TRP A 152 5.86 -3.08 -15.95
N ALA A 153 7.05 -2.53 -15.86
CA ALA A 153 8.22 -3.05 -16.56
C ALA A 153 9.48 -2.84 -15.73
N LEU A 154 10.46 -3.76 -15.84
CA LEU A 154 11.73 -3.70 -15.14
C LEU A 154 12.87 -3.87 -16.14
N GLU A 155 13.78 -2.88 -16.21
CA GLU A 155 14.93 -2.86 -17.13
C GLU A 155 16.18 -2.31 -16.47
N HIS A 156 17.36 -2.58 -17.08
CA HIS A 156 18.63 -2.00 -16.63
C HIS A 156 18.79 -0.52 -17.01
N GLY A 157 18.13 -0.08 -18.08
CA GLY A 157 18.15 1.31 -18.57
C GLY A 157 16.99 2.13 -18.05
N LEU A 158 17.20 3.43 -17.96
CA LEU A 158 16.16 4.42 -17.62
C LEU A 158 15.70 5.14 -18.89
N ASP A 159 15.48 4.40 -19.96
CA ASP A 159 15.09 4.92 -21.27
C ASP A 159 13.57 5.00 -21.41
N ALA A 160 13.10 5.64 -22.50
CA ALA A 160 11.68 5.71 -22.80
C ALA A 160 11.05 4.32 -23.04
N SER A 161 11.84 3.34 -23.49
CA SER A 161 11.43 1.94 -23.67
C SER A 161 10.85 1.32 -22.40
N LEU A 162 11.45 1.60 -21.24
CA LEU A 162 10.95 1.14 -19.93
C LEU A 162 9.52 1.60 -19.65
N ALA A 163 9.27 2.91 -19.83
CA ALA A 163 7.94 3.48 -19.63
C ALA A 163 6.94 2.95 -20.69
N MET A 164 7.40 2.79 -21.94
CA MET A 164 6.61 2.21 -23.04
C MET A 164 6.17 0.79 -22.73
N ALA A 165 7.07 -0.08 -22.27
CA ALA A 165 6.74 -1.47 -21.95
C ALA A 165 5.68 -1.56 -20.85
N ALA A 166 5.76 -0.69 -19.83
CA ALA A 166 4.73 -0.61 -18.79
C ALA A 166 3.39 -0.10 -19.33
N LEU A 167 3.42 0.87 -20.26
CA LEU A 167 2.22 1.42 -20.89
C LEU A 167 1.54 0.39 -21.79
N ASP A 168 2.30 -0.29 -22.64
CA ASP A 168 1.78 -1.32 -23.53
C ASP A 168 1.10 -2.44 -22.76
N GLN A 169 1.74 -2.93 -21.69
CA GLN A 169 1.14 -3.92 -20.80
C GLN A 169 -0.19 -3.43 -20.21
N ALA A 170 -0.26 -2.17 -19.76
CA ALA A 170 -1.48 -1.60 -19.19
C ALA A 170 -2.60 -1.48 -20.23
N LEU A 171 -2.27 -0.97 -21.44
CA LEU A 171 -3.23 -0.82 -22.54
C LEU A 171 -3.79 -2.16 -23.01
N ASP A 172 -2.92 -3.17 -23.15
CA ASP A 172 -3.32 -4.52 -23.57
C ASP A 172 -4.21 -5.21 -22.52
N ALA A 173 -3.90 -5.04 -21.25
CA ALA A 173 -4.66 -5.65 -20.15
C ALA A 173 -6.01 -4.98 -19.90
N ARG A 174 -6.11 -3.65 -20.08
CA ARG A 174 -7.29 -2.88 -19.66
C ARG A 174 -8.17 -2.43 -20.82
N ARG A 175 -7.59 -2.14 -21.98
CA ARG A 175 -8.29 -1.69 -23.20
C ARG A 175 -9.30 -0.57 -22.91
N PRO A 176 -8.86 0.55 -22.33
CA PRO A 176 -9.78 1.65 -21.98
C PRO A 176 -10.49 2.18 -23.21
N PRO A 177 -11.76 2.60 -23.10
CA PRO A 177 -12.44 3.25 -24.22
C PRO A 177 -11.67 4.48 -24.69
N LYS A 178 -11.66 4.71 -26.01
CA LYS A 178 -10.98 5.86 -26.60
C LYS A 178 -11.48 7.17 -26.01
N GLY A 179 -10.56 8.07 -25.67
CA GLY A 179 -10.85 9.39 -25.11
C GLY A 179 -11.32 9.40 -23.65
N SER A 180 -11.46 8.24 -22.99
CA SER A 180 -11.93 8.17 -21.60
C SER A 180 -10.82 8.29 -20.56
N LEU A 181 -9.57 8.06 -20.93
CA LEU A 181 -8.44 7.92 -20.03
C LEU A 181 -7.56 9.17 -19.98
N ILE A 182 -7.22 9.61 -18.80
CA ILE A 182 -6.15 10.58 -18.53
C ILE A 182 -4.96 9.81 -17.95
N HIS A 183 -3.80 9.91 -18.62
CA HIS A 183 -2.54 9.39 -18.13
C HIS A 183 -1.75 10.50 -17.44
N HIS A 184 -1.50 10.38 -16.15
CA HIS A 184 -0.79 11.35 -15.34
C HIS A 184 0.56 10.80 -14.85
N SER A 185 1.61 11.57 -15.03
CA SER A 185 2.96 11.23 -14.57
C SER A 185 3.66 12.44 -13.94
N ASP A 186 4.83 12.23 -13.39
CA ASP A 186 5.76 13.31 -13.13
C ASP A 186 6.33 13.87 -14.44
N ARG A 187 7.26 14.83 -14.34
CA ARG A 187 7.95 15.42 -15.50
C ARG A 187 9.23 14.66 -15.87
N GLY A 188 9.26 13.35 -15.71
CA GLY A 188 10.38 12.51 -16.13
C GLY A 188 10.56 12.57 -17.66
N VAL A 189 11.82 12.52 -18.11
CA VAL A 189 12.19 12.56 -19.55
C VAL A 189 11.54 11.43 -20.34
N GLN A 190 11.31 10.30 -19.71
CA GLN A 190 10.69 9.12 -20.31
C GLN A 190 9.26 9.43 -20.75
N TYR A 191 8.49 10.08 -19.88
CA TYR A 191 7.10 10.46 -20.13
C TYR A 191 6.97 11.67 -21.07
N ALA A 192 7.99 12.53 -21.10
CA ALA A 192 8.04 13.67 -22.01
C ALA A 192 8.50 13.30 -23.43
N SER A 193 9.02 12.10 -23.65
CA SER A 193 9.53 11.64 -24.94
C SER A 193 8.44 11.66 -26.01
N LEU A 194 8.84 11.98 -27.25
CA LEU A 194 7.91 12.03 -28.38
C LEU A 194 7.23 10.68 -28.61
N VAL A 195 8.01 9.60 -28.53
CA VAL A 195 7.53 8.22 -28.76
C VAL A 195 6.44 7.83 -27.74
N TYR A 196 6.67 8.13 -26.46
CA TYR A 196 5.71 7.84 -25.40
C TYR A 196 4.40 8.63 -25.58
N ARG A 197 4.52 9.91 -25.88
CA ARG A 197 3.36 10.78 -26.13
C ARG A 197 2.58 10.37 -27.39
N GLN A 198 3.28 9.96 -28.45
CA GLN A 198 2.65 9.44 -29.66
C GLN A 198 1.85 8.18 -29.34
N ARG A 199 2.42 7.24 -28.56
CA ARG A 199 1.71 6.03 -28.15
C ARG A 199 0.42 6.32 -27.37
N LEU A 200 0.44 7.31 -26.48
CA LEU A 200 -0.77 7.77 -25.79
C LEU A 200 -1.79 8.37 -26.76
N ALA A 201 -1.33 9.17 -27.71
CA ALA A 201 -2.19 9.77 -28.74
C ALA A 201 -2.83 8.72 -29.65
N ASP A 202 -2.09 7.67 -30.04
CA ASP A 202 -2.61 6.57 -30.88
C ASP A 202 -3.79 5.82 -30.21
N HIS A 203 -3.86 5.90 -28.87
CA HIS A 203 -4.95 5.34 -28.07
C HIS A 203 -5.97 6.37 -27.57
N ASP A 204 -5.91 7.61 -28.08
CA ASP A 204 -6.75 8.74 -27.64
C ASP A 204 -6.66 8.98 -26.10
N VAL A 205 -5.50 8.76 -25.50
CA VAL A 205 -5.26 8.99 -24.07
C VAL A 205 -4.78 10.41 -23.83
N THR A 206 -5.46 11.13 -22.96
CA THR A 206 -5.09 12.50 -22.59
C THR A 206 -3.87 12.52 -21.67
N VAL A 207 -2.85 13.30 -22.01
CA VAL A 207 -1.63 13.45 -21.20
C VAL A 207 -1.81 14.51 -20.13
N SER A 208 -1.34 14.22 -18.93
CA SER A 208 -1.31 15.14 -17.79
C SER A 208 0.01 14.98 -17.04
N MET A 209 0.58 16.08 -16.52
CA MET A 209 1.84 16.02 -15.77
C MET A 209 1.75 16.82 -14.47
N SER A 210 2.44 16.31 -13.44
CA SER A 210 2.60 16.99 -12.15
C SER A 210 3.29 18.34 -12.29
N ARG A 211 3.00 19.27 -11.39
CA ARG A 211 3.75 20.51 -11.29
C ARG A 211 5.18 20.26 -10.80
N PRO A 212 6.15 21.11 -11.17
CA PRO A 212 7.52 20.92 -10.70
C PRO A 212 7.60 20.93 -9.17
N GLY A 213 8.28 19.91 -8.62
CA GLY A 213 8.54 19.83 -7.18
C GLY A 213 7.33 19.65 -6.28
N ASN A 214 6.19 19.23 -6.85
CA ASN A 214 4.98 18.98 -6.06
C ASN A 214 4.65 17.47 -6.01
N PRO A 215 5.09 16.75 -4.96
CA PRO A 215 4.84 15.32 -4.80
C PRO A 215 3.35 14.98 -4.61
N PHE A 216 2.54 15.94 -4.10
CA PHE A 216 1.11 15.70 -3.88
C PHE A 216 0.33 15.46 -5.18
N ASP A 217 0.86 15.94 -6.32
CA ASP A 217 0.20 15.77 -7.60
C ASP A 217 0.22 14.29 -8.06
N ASN A 218 1.22 13.46 -7.61
CA ASN A 218 1.33 12.03 -7.92
C ASN A 218 1.32 11.13 -6.68
N ALA A 219 0.66 11.55 -5.61
CA ALA A 219 0.69 10.88 -4.30
C ALA A 219 0.25 9.40 -4.31
N LYS A 220 -0.59 8.98 -5.27
CA LYS A 220 -1.04 7.58 -5.37
C LYS A 220 0.09 6.67 -5.85
N ALA A 221 0.83 7.08 -6.88
CA ALA A 221 1.99 6.35 -7.38
C ALA A 221 3.14 6.36 -6.35
N GLU A 222 3.42 7.49 -5.71
CA GLU A 222 4.41 7.57 -4.62
C GLU A 222 4.06 6.64 -3.45
N SER A 223 2.78 6.57 -3.07
CA SER A 223 2.30 5.66 -2.02
C SER A 223 2.51 4.19 -2.38
N PHE A 224 2.32 3.83 -3.65
CA PHE A 224 2.62 2.49 -4.16
C PHE A 224 4.13 2.22 -4.07
N MET A 225 4.96 3.12 -4.60
CA MET A 225 6.42 2.96 -4.58
C MET A 225 6.96 2.81 -3.17
N LYS A 226 6.43 3.58 -2.22
CA LYS A 226 6.77 3.44 -0.80
C LYS A 226 6.37 2.06 -0.26
N THR A 227 5.19 1.56 -0.62
CA THR A 227 4.71 0.24 -0.22
C THR A 227 5.60 -0.85 -0.79
N LEU A 228 5.85 -0.85 -2.10
CA LEU A 228 6.70 -1.81 -2.78
C LEU A 228 8.12 -1.83 -2.18
N LYS A 229 8.73 -0.65 -2.00
CA LYS A 229 10.07 -0.54 -1.37
C LYS A 229 10.09 -1.11 0.04
N THR A 230 9.08 -0.81 0.84
CA THR A 230 9.05 -1.23 2.24
C THR A 230 8.75 -2.72 2.40
N GLU A 231 7.82 -3.24 1.61
CA GLU A 231 7.25 -4.56 1.81
C GLU A 231 7.97 -5.65 0.97
N GLU A 232 8.65 -5.28 -0.13
CA GLU A 232 9.37 -6.22 -0.98
C GLU A 232 10.83 -5.83 -1.25
N LEU A 233 11.11 -4.65 -1.83
CA LEU A 233 12.44 -4.36 -2.35
C LEU A 233 13.51 -4.20 -1.26
N ASN A 234 13.21 -3.48 -0.17
CA ASN A 234 14.18 -3.25 0.92
C ASN A 234 14.30 -4.46 1.87
N ALA A 235 13.39 -5.42 1.79
CA ALA A 235 13.41 -6.62 2.60
C ALA A 235 14.38 -7.69 2.04
N ARG A 236 14.80 -7.55 0.79
CA ARG A 236 15.53 -8.57 0.03
C ARG A 236 16.75 -7.99 -0.67
N SER A 237 17.70 -8.86 -0.99
CA SER A 237 18.82 -8.58 -1.88
C SER A 237 18.63 -9.40 -3.15
N PHE A 238 18.54 -8.75 -4.29
CA PHE A 238 18.40 -9.39 -5.60
C PHE A 238 19.76 -9.58 -6.23
N LYS A 239 20.08 -10.80 -6.66
CA LYS A 239 21.34 -11.10 -7.35
C LYS A 239 21.28 -10.62 -8.80
N THR A 240 20.17 -10.86 -9.47
CA THR A 240 19.95 -10.58 -10.90
C THR A 240 18.64 -9.80 -11.11
N ILE A 241 18.50 -9.20 -12.29
CA ILE A 241 17.24 -8.58 -12.71
C ILE A 241 16.11 -9.61 -12.87
N GLY A 242 16.46 -10.85 -13.25
CA GLY A 242 15.51 -11.96 -13.31
C GLY A 242 14.92 -12.30 -11.96
N ASP A 243 15.76 -12.40 -10.92
CA ASP A 243 15.28 -12.61 -9.54
C ASP A 243 14.35 -11.50 -9.08
N ALA A 244 14.73 -10.25 -9.37
CA ALA A 244 13.91 -9.09 -9.03
C ALA A 244 12.58 -9.11 -9.79
N ARG A 245 12.57 -9.46 -11.08
CA ARG A 245 11.38 -9.52 -11.93
C ARG A 245 10.35 -10.52 -11.39
N ILE A 246 10.78 -11.74 -11.08
CA ILE A 246 9.90 -12.79 -10.53
C ILE A 246 9.24 -12.31 -9.22
N ARG A 247 10.00 -11.67 -8.35
CA ARG A 247 9.50 -11.23 -7.04
C ARG A 247 8.60 -10.02 -7.14
N ILE A 248 8.89 -9.09 -8.05
CA ILE A 248 8.05 -7.92 -8.29
C ILE A 248 6.73 -8.36 -8.92
N ASP A 249 6.77 -9.30 -9.86
CA ASP A 249 5.57 -9.88 -10.47
C ASP A 249 4.66 -10.52 -9.41
N ASP A 250 5.21 -11.43 -8.60
CA ASP A 250 4.48 -12.08 -7.50
C ASP A 250 3.90 -11.05 -6.52
N PHE A 251 4.70 -10.02 -6.16
CA PHE A 251 4.23 -8.97 -5.27
C PHE A 251 3.08 -8.17 -5.87
N ILE A 252 3.18 -7.77 -7.13
CA ILE A 252 2.15 -6.96 -7.80
C ILE A 252 0.90 -7.80 -8.03
N ALA A 253 1.02 -8.97 -8.64
CA ALA A 253 -0.10 -9.78 -9.05
C ALA A 253 -0.82 -10.42 -7.84
N ASN A 254 -0.07 -11.12 -7.01
CA ASN A 254 -0.64 -11.98 -5.96
C ASN A 254 -0.80 -11.28 -4.61
N ILE A 255 0.08 -10.32 -4.28
CA ILE A 255 0.02 -9.66 -2.97
C ILE A 255 -0.68 -8.31 -3.07
N TYR A 256 -0.14 -7.37 -3.87
CA TYR A 256 -0.63 -6.00 -3.90
C TYR A 256 -2.03 -5.88 -4.47
N ASN A 257 -2.27 -6.45 -5.65
CA ASN A 257 -3.55 -6.35 -6.34
C ASN A 257 -4.65 -7.21 -5.72
N THR A 258 -4.31 -8.40 -5.17
CA THR A 258 -5.32 -9.40 -4.77
C THR A 258 -5.54 -9.51 -3.28
N GLU A 259 -4.51 -9.32 -2.45
CA GLU A 259 -4.61 -9.59 -1.02
C GLU A 259 -4.43 -8.35 -0.14
N ARG A 260 -3.63 -7.36 -0.61
CA ARG A 260 -3.25 -6.24 0.24
C ARG A 260 -4.41 -5.31 0.52
N LEU A 261 -4.74 -5.14 1.80
CA LEU A 261 -5.82 -4.28 2.24
C LEU A 261 -5.42 -2.79 2.20
N HIS A 262 -6.27 -1.96 1.59
CA HIS A 262 -6.09 -0.52 1.48
C HIS A 262 -7.15 0.22 2.29
N SER A 263 -6.73 1.05 3.26
CA SER A 263 -7.65 1.83 4.09
C SER A 263 -8.52 2.79 3.28
N ALA A 264 -7.97 3.35 2.19
CA ALA A 264 -8.71 4.23 1.29
C ALA A 264 -9.75 3.50 0.42
N LEU A 265 -9.71 2.17 0.36
CA LEU A 265 -10.67 1.30 -0.32
C LEU A 265 -11.58 0.56 0.66
N GLY A 266 -11.74 1.08 1.88
CA GLY A 266 -12.51 0.42 2.92
C GLY A 266 -11.91 -0.92 3.39
N TYR A 267 -10.57 -1.03 3.40
CA TYR A 267 -9.83 -2.26 3.71
C TYR A 267 -10.17 -3.42 2.77
N ARG A 268 -10.31 -3.11 1.48
CA ARG A 268 -10.36 -4.08 0.39
C ARG A 268 -9.05 -4.08 -0.38
N SER A 269 -8.77 -5.18 -1.08
CA SER A 269 -7.70 -5.17 -2.09
C SER A 269 -8.17 -4.41 -3.34
N PRO A 270 -7.24 -3.97 -4.22
CA PRO A 270 -7.60 -3.36 -5.49
C PRO A 270 -8.56 -4.20 -6.33
N LEU A 271 -8.31 -5.50 -6.44
CA LEU A 271 -9.15 -6.42 -7.19
C LEU A 271 -10.55 -6.56 -6.58
N GLU A 272 -10.65 -6.76 -5.26
CA GLU A 272 -11.92 -6.82 -4.55
C GLU A 272 -12.75 -5.54 -4.73
N PHE A 273 -12.06 -4.39 -4.74
CA PHE A 273 -12.72 -3.09 -4.90
C PHE A 273 -13.30 -2.93 -6.31
N GLU A 274 -12.55 -3.30 -7.38
CA GLU A 274 -13.06 -3.29 -8.75
C GLU A 274 -14.21 -4.27 -8.95
N THR A 275 -14.09 -5.48 -8.39
CA THR A 275 -15.15 -6.51 -8.48
C THR A 275 -16.45 -6.03 -7.84
N ALA A 276 -16.37 -5.45 -6.64
CA ALA A 276 -17.54 -4.90 -5.97
C ALA A 276 -18.18 -3.74 -6.74
N PHE A 277 -17.37 -2.87 -7.33
CA PHE A 277 -17.85 -1.77 -8.18
C PHE A 277 -18.57 -2.27 -9.42
N ALA A 278 -18.01 -3.27 -10.11
CA ALA A 278 -18.65 -3.88 -11.29
C ALA A 278 -20.00 -4.52 -10.95
N GLN A 279 -20.09 -5.20 -9.80
CA GLN A 279 -21.36 -5.79 -9.33
C GLN A 279 -22.42 -4.73 -9.04
N SER A 280 -22.02 -3.60 -8.41
CA SER A 280 -22.97 -2.52 -8.08
C SER A 280 -23.52 -1.79 -9.30
N ASN A 281 -22.80 -1.81 -10.43
CA ASN A 281 -23.24 -1.14 -11.66
C ASN A 281 -24.04 -2.05 -12.60
N ASN A 282 -24.10 -3.35 -12.31
CA ASN A 282 -24.88 -4.35 -13.08
C ASN A 282 -26.25 -4.64 -12.43
N THR A 283 -26.56 -3.97 -11.31
CA THR A 283 -27.84 -4.05 -10.59
C THR A 283 -28.66 -2.80 -10.83
#